data_1cfb555e46c4f533c50b868f18ae34e0
#
_entry.id   1cfb555e46c4f533c50b868f18ae34e0
#
_cell.length_a   1.000
_cell.length_b   1.000
_cell.length_c   1.000
_cell.angle_alpha   90.00
_cell.angle_beta   90.00
_cell.angle_gamma   90.00
#
_symmetry.space_group_name_H-M   'P 1'
#
loop_
_entity.id
_entity.type
_entity.pdbx_description
1 polymer ?
#
loop_
_entity_poly.entity_id
_entity_poly.type
_entity_poly.pdbx_seq_one_letter_code
_entity_poly.pdbx_strand_id
1 'polypeptide(L)'
;MSADGQLSLKDTNVLKGVALLLLLWHHLFYKENGLYDDLYIAGHGLVNELGIVSKVCVAIFVFLSGYGLVKSSQGKEMKAMTFYWNRMSKLLLNYWVIWLLFVPIGVFLFGRTFELVYVNHIPIRFLLDFGGLSFMFGFYGYNATWWFMSCIIMLYMLYPLLWFRGGQ
;
A
#
# COMPACT_ATOMS: atom_id res chain seq x y z
N MET A 1 -11.05 -15.39 17.66
CA MET A 1 -11.26 -16.28 16.49
C MET A 1 -12.63 -16.93 16.66
N SER A 2 -13.45 -16.90 15.62
CA SER A 2 -14.70 -17.68 15.59
C SER A 2 -14.37 -19.17 15.60
N ALA A 3 -15.32 -20.02 16.05
CA ALA A 3 -15.15 -21.48 16.12
C ALA A 3 -14.75 -22.13 14.78
N ASP A 4 -15.00 -21.44 13.66
CA ASP A 4 -14.70 -21.90 12.28
C ASP A 4 -13.31 -21.49 11.77
N GLY A 5 -12.40 -21.00 12.62
CA GLY A 5 -11.07 -20.55 12.21
C GLY A 5 -11.04 -19.28 11.31
N GLN A 6 -12.18 -18.65 11.09
CA GLN A 6 -12.29 -17.44 10.28
C GLN A 6 -12.03 -16.18 11.12
N LEU A 7 -11.40 -15.16 10.50
CA LEU A 7 -11.21 -13.86 11.12
C LEU A 7 -12.55 -13.11 11.19
N SER A 8 -12.90 -12.63 12.39
CA SER A 8 -14.03 -11.72 12.57
C SER A 8 -13.68 -10.30 12.08
N LEU A 9 -14.69 -9.43 11.96
CA LEU A 9 -14.47 -8.00 11.69
C LEU A 9 -13.61 -7.34 12.78
N LYS A 10 -13.79 -7.76 14.04
CA LYS A 10 -12.99 -7.26 15.17
C LYS A 10 -11.53 -7.67 15.01
N ASP A 11 -11.26 -8.95 14.69
CA ASP A 11 -9.90 -9.45 14.50
C ASP A 11 -9.20 -8.72 13.34
N THR A 12 -9.90 -8.53 12.20
CA THR A 12 -9.34 -7.79 11.05
C THR A 12 -9.05 -6.33 11.38
N ASN A 13 -9.86 -5.67 12.19
CA ASN A 13 -9.62 -4.29 12.61
C ASN A 13 -8.44 -4.19 13.59
N VAL A 14 -8.30 -5.14 14.51
CA VAL A 14 -7.13 -5.22 15.40
C VAL A 14 -5.85 -5.41 14.58
N LEU A 15 -5.84 -6.36 13.62
CA LEU A 15 -4.69 -6.59 12.76
C LEU A 15 -4.33 -5.36 11.92
N LYS A 16 -5.31 -4.62 11.41
CA LYS A 16 -5.08 -3.34 10.71
C LYS A 16 -4.45 -2.30 11.64
N GLY A 17 -4.93 -2.20 12.88
CA GLY A 17 -4.36 -1.29 13.89
C GLY A 17 -2.89 -1.62 14.18
N VAL A 18 -2.59 -2.90 14.43
CA VAL A 18 -1.21 -3.36 14.62
C VAL A 18 -0.34 -3.06 13.39
N ALA A 19 -0.84 -3.36 12.17
CA ALA A 19 -0.11 -3.08 10.95
C ALA A 19 0.16 -1.59 10.75
N LEU A 20 -0.78 -0.70 11.12
CA LEU A 20 -0.57 0.74 11.10
C LEU A 20 0.51 1.20 12.08
N LEU A 21 0.53 0.67 13.30
CA LEU A 21 1.58 0.98 14.28
C LEU A 21 2.95 0.53 13.79
N LEU A 22 3.05 -0.68 13.24
CA LEU A 22 4.27 -1.18 12.62
C LEU A 22 4.71 -0.34 11.43
N LEU A 23 3.77 0.12 10.59
CA LEU A 23 4.05 1.01 9.46
C LEU A 23 4.63 2.34 9.93
N LEU A 24 4.05 2.96 10.96
CA LEU A 24 4.57 4.19 11.56
C LEU A 24 5.98 3.96 12.13
N TRP A 25 6.17 2.88 12.88
CA TRP A 25 7.47 2.51 13.42
C TRP A 25 8.51 2.32 12.33
N HIS A 26 8.16 1.58 11.27
CA HIS A 26 9.02 1.40 10.10
C HIS A 26 9.44 2.75 9.49
N HIS A 27 8.51 3.64 9.20
CA HIS A 27 8.83 4.90 8.55
C HIS A 27 9.62 5.88 9.42
N LEU A 28 9.45 5.82 10.74
CA LEU A 28 10.18 6.68 11.67
C LEU A 28 11.62 6.19 11.93
N PHE A 29 11.83 4.86 11.98
CA PHE A 29 13.06 4.31 12.56
C PHE A 29 13.84 3.36 11.65
N TYR A 30 13.38 3.07 10.41
CA TYR A 30 14.10 2.14 9.51
C TYR A 30 15.45 2.67 9.00
N LYS A 31 15.72 3.95 9.17
CA LYS A 31 17.00 4.59 8.85
C LYS A 31 17.51 5.33 10.06
N GLU A 32 18.77 5.13 10.37
CA GLU A 32 19.49 5.98 11.31
C GLU A 32 19.71 7.34 10.66
N ASN A 33 19.02 8.34 11.16
CA ASN A 33 19.03 9.71 10.61
C ASN A 33 19.55 10.75 11.61
N GLY A 34 20.03 10.28 12.77
CA GLY A 34 20.55 11.15 13.85
C GLY A 34 19.49 11.95 14.61
N LEU A 35 18.17 11.68 14.36
CA LEU A 35 17.07 12.35 15.06
C LEU A 35 16.68 11.66 16.37
N TYR A 36 17.26 10.51 16.66
CA TYR A 36 17.07 9.76 17.90
C TYR A 36 18.35 9.01 18.28
N ASP A 37 18.53 8.79 19.58
CA ASP A 37 19.57 7.93 20.11
C ASP A 37 19.07 6.49 20.18
N ASP A 38 19.77 5.56 19.51
CA ASP A 38 19.38 4.15 19.51
C ASP A 38 20.02 3.43 20.70
N LEU A 39 19.35 2.40 21.20
CA LEU A 39 19.87 1.48 22.19
C LEU A 39 20.65 0.37 21.49
N TYR A 40 21.98 0.40 21.59
CA TYR A 40 22.83 -0.58 20.94
C TYR A 40 22.97 -1.84 21.79
N ILE A 41 22.63 -3.01 21.21
CA ILE A 41 22.82 -4.34 21.77
C ILE A 41 23.67 -5.15 20.79
N ALA A 42 24.81 -5.66 21.23
CA ALA A 42 25.73 -6.42 20.40
C ALA A 42 26.15 -5.73 19.09
N GLY A 43 26.25 -4.39 19.08
CA GLY A 43 26.63 -3.61 17.90
C GLY A 43 25.45 -3.27 16.95
N HIS A 44 24.24 -3.67 17.27
CA HIS A 44 23.02 -3.37 16.49
C HIS A 44 22.10 -2.41 17.23
N GLY A 45 21.60 -1.38 16.56
CA GLY A 45 20.61 -0.47 17.10
C GLY A 45 19.25 -1.14 17.18
N LEU A 46 18.73 -1.34 18.40
CA LEU A 46 17.48 -2.09 18.63
C LEU A 46 16.28 -1.42 17.97
N VAL A 47 16.19 -0.09 18.07
CA VAL A 47 15.07 0.69 17.52
C VAL A 47 15.07 0.61 15.98
N ASN A 48 16.25 0.71 15.38
CA ASN A 48 16.43 0.60 13.93
C ASN A 48 16.11 -0.80 13.43
N GLU A 49 16.63 -1.86 14.08
CA GLU A 49 16.35 -3.25 13.71
C GLU A 49 14.83 -3.56 13.82
N LEU A 50 14.18 -3.12 14.88
CA LEU A 50 12.73 -3.21 15.00
C LEU A 50 12.02 -2.42 13.89
N GLY A 51 12.55 -1.27 13.49
CA GLY A 51 12.09 -0.48 12.35
C GLY A 51 12.16 -1.28 11.05
N ILE A 52 13.24 -1.99 10.81
CA ILE A 52 13.44 -2.83 9.63
C ILE A 52 12.45 -4.00 9.62
N VAL A 53 12.33 -4.73 10.73
CA VAL A 53 11.42 -5.88 10.88
C VAL A 53 9.95 -5.44 10.75
N SER A 54 9.61 -4.22 11.19
CA SER A 54 8.26 -3.66 11.12
C SER A 54 7.73 -3.54 9.69
N LYS A 55 8.58 -3.68 8.66
CA LYS A 55 8.17 -3.80 7.25
C LYS A 55 7.19 -4.96 7.00
N VAL A 56 7.09 -5.92 7.91
CA VAL A 56 6.08 -7.00 7.88
C VAL A 56 4.63 -6.46 7.82
N CYS A 57 4.40 -5.22 8.21
CA CYS A 57 3.10 -4.53 8.07
C CYS A 57 2.54 -4.61 6.67
N VAL A 58 3.40 -4.55 5.63
CA VAL A 58 2.99 -4.67 4.23
C VAL A 58 2.37 -6.04 3.95
N ALA A 59 3.00 -7.11 4.42
CA ALA A 59 2.47 -8.47 4.27
C ALA A 59 1.11 -8.62 4.96
N ILE A 60 0.93 -8.02 6.15
CA ILE A 60 -0.35 -8.01 6.87
C ILE A 60 -1.42 -7.28 6.04
N PHE A 61 -1.13 -6.11 5.47
CA PHE A 61 -2.09 -5.38 4.64
C PHE A 61 -2.47 -6.14 3.37
N VAL A 62 -1.50 -6.76 2.68
CA VAL A 62 -1.76 -7.56 1.47
C VAL A 62 -2.61 -8.78 1.82
N PHE A 63 -2.28 -9.49 2.91
CA PHE A 63 -3.06 -10.63 3.40
C PHE A 63 -4.50 -10.23 3.72
N LEU A 64 -4.70 -9.17 4.51
CA LEU A 64 -6.04 -8.70 4.87
C LEU A 64 -6.84 -8.22 3.66
N SER A 65 -6.17 -7.63 2.66
CA SER A 65 -6.80 -7.24 1.40
C SER A 65 -7.28 -8.48 0.63
N GLY A 66 -6.42 -9.49 0.46
CA GLY A 66 -6.78 -10.76 -0.18
C GLY A 66 -7.89 -11.49 0.57
N TYR A 67 -7.78 -11.61 1.90
CA TYR A 67 -8.80 -12.22 2.75
C TYR A 67 -10.16 -11.51 2.59
N GLY A 68 -10.16 -10.18 2.62
CA GLY A 68 -11.38 -9.39 2.45
C GLY A 68 -12.00 -9.54 1.06
N LEU A 69 -11.18 -9.72 0.01
CA LEU A 69 -11.65 -10.00 -1.34
C LEU A 69 -12.39 -11.36 -1.37
N VAL A 70 -11.74 -12.41 -0.91
CA VAL A 70 -12.36 -13.76 -0.86
C VAL A 70 -13.65 -13.74 -0.08
N LYS A 71 -13.63 -13.20 1.15
CA LYS A 71 -14.80 -13.15 2.02
C LYS A 71 -15.98 -12.37 1.42
N SER A 72 -15.70 -11.27 0.73
CA SER A 72 -16.74 -10.44 0.09
C SER A 72 -17.34 -11.05 -1.17
N SER A 73 -16.66 -12.02 -1.78
CA SER A 73 -17.08 -12.71 -3.00
C SER A 73 -17.75 -14.06 -2.74
N GLN A 74 -17.63 -14.61 -1.52
CA GLN A 74 -18.26 -15.89 -1.17
C GLN A 74 -19.78 -15.84 -1.36
N GLY A 75 -20.34 -16.85 -2.03
CA GLY A 75 -21.78 -17.00 -2.26
C GLY A 75 -22.38 -15.98 -3.26
N LYS A 76 -21.55 -15.26 -4.02
CA LYS A 76 -22.01 -14.28 -5.03
C LYS A 76 -21.47 -14.63 -6.39
N GLU A 77 -22.30 -14.45 -7.43
CA GLU A 77 -21.80 -14.42 -8.80
C GLU A 77 -20.90 -13.20 -8.98
N MET A 78 -19.65 -13.43 -9.38
CA MET A 78 -18.72 -12.34 -9.63
C MET A 78 -18.79 -11.88 -11.08
N LYS A 79 -19.31 -10.66 -11.28
CA LYS A 79 -19.18 -9.95 -12.57
C LYS A 79 -17.90 -9.13 -12.54
N ALA A 80 -16.89 -9.55 -13.29
CA ALA A 80 -15.56 -8.94 -13.27
C ALA A 80 -15.58 -7.42 -13.46
N MET A 81 -16.37 -6.89 -14.42
CA MET A 81 -16.47 -5.47 -14.68
C MET A 81 -17.02 -4.68 -13.47
N THR A 82 -18.07 -5.20 -12.83
CA THR A 82 -18.66 -4.59 -11.63
C THR A 82 -17.68 -4.64 -10.45
N PHE A 83 -16.93 -5.74 -10.32
CA PHE A 83 -15.88 -5.88 -9.32
C PHE A 83 -14.79 -4.82 -9.52
N TYR A 84 -14.23 -4.72 -10.74
CA TYR A 84 -13.19 -3.74 -11.06
C TYR A 84 -13.68 -2.32 -10.78
N TRP A 85 -14.84 -1.94 -11.29
CA TRP A 85 -15.38 -0.61 -11.07
C TRP A 85 -15.52 -0.27 -9.59
N ASN A 86 -16.14 -1.14 -8.81
CA ASN A 86 -16.39 -0.90 -7.39
C ASN A 86 -15.11 -0.87 -6.54
N ARG A 87 -14.10 -1.66 -6.88
CA ARG A 87 -12.85 -1.71 -6.12
C ARG A 87 -11.87 -0.64 -6.55
N MET A 88 -11.67 -0.49 -7.85
CA MET A 88 -10.73 0.49 -8.39
C MET A 88 -11.20 1.92 -8.14
N SER A 89 -12.48 2.23 -8.32
CA SER A 89 -12.97 3.59 -8.05
C SER A 89 -12.75 4.02 -6.60
N LYS A 90 -13.09 3.17 -5.64
CA LYS A 90 -12.86 3.48 -4.21
C LYS A 90 -11.38 3.63 -3.87
N LEU A 91 -10.53 2.77 -4.43
CA LEU A 91 -9.09 2.82 -4.21
C LEU A 91 -8.51 4.10 -4.80
N LEU A 92 -8.82 4.40 -6.08
CA LEU A 92 -8.31 5.57 -6.78
C LEU A 92 -8.84 6.88 -6.22
N LEU A 93 -10.10 6.95 -5.82
CA LEU A 93 -10.65 8.16 -5.20
C LEU A 93 -9.90 8.53 -3.92
N ASN A 94 -9.66 7.56 -3.03
CA ASN A 94 -8.88 7.79 -1.82
C ASN A 94 -7.43 8.20 -2.13
N TYR A 95 -6.83 7.56 -3.12
CA TYR A 95 -5.48 7.90 -3.58
C TYR A 95 -5.42 9.32 -4.15
N TRP A 96 -6.37 9.71 -4.99
CA TRP A 96 -6.40 11.04 -5.58
C TRP A 96 -6.60 12.16 -4.57
N VAL A 97 -7.38 11.93 -3.50
CA VAL A 97 -7.48 12.90 -2.40
C VAL A 97 -6.11 13.16 -1.79
N ILE A 98 -5.36 12.10 -1.49
CA ILE A 98 -4.00 12.21 -0.95
C ILE A 98 -3.06 12.85 -1.97
N TRP A 99 -3.13 12.40 -3.22
CA TRP A 99 -2.28 12.90 -4.30
C TRP A 99 -2.50 14.40 -4.55
N LEU A 100 -3.76 14.84 -4.66
CA LEU A 100 -4.14 16.24 -4.88
C LEU A 100 -3.81 17.14 -3.68
N LEU A 101 -3.71 16.58 -2.50
CA LEU A 101 -3.28 17.32 -1.32
C LEU A 101 -1.75 17.46 -1.26
N PHE A 102 -1.04 16.34 -1.34
CA PHE A 102 0.40 16.34 -1.06
C PHE A 102 1.28 16.75 -2.25
N VAL A 103 0.85 16.50 -3.49
CA VAL A 103 1.65 16.90 -4.67
C VAL A 103 1.73 18.42 -4.81
N PRO A 104 0.62 19.19 -4.74
CA PRO A 104 0.72 20.64 -4.74
C PRO A 104 1.56 21.19 -3.57
N ILE A 105 1.40 20.66 -2.36
CA ILE A 105 2.21 21.03 -1.20
C ILE A 105 3.70 20.78 -1.51
N GLY A 106 4.03 19.63 -2.09
CA GLY A 106 5.40 19.31 -2.46
C GLY A 106 5.97 20.25 -3.51
N VAL A 107 5.18 20.61 -4.53
CA VAL A 107 5.61 21.54 -5.58
C VAL A 107 5.80 22.96 -5.02
N PHE A 108 4.79 23.51 -4.33
CA PHE A 108 4.79 24.92 -3.94
C PHE A 108 5.61 25.22 -2.69
N LEU A 109 5.63 24.33 -1.71
CA LEU A 109 6.33 24.57 -0.44
C LEU A 109 7.73 23.95 -0.41
N PHE A 110 7.95 22.84 -1.10
CA PHE A 110 9.22 22.13 -1.07
C PHE A 110 10.00 22.17 -2.38
N GLY A 111 9.50 22.91 -3.39
CA GLY A 111 10.17 23.06 -4.70
C GLY A 111 10.35 21.74 -5.46
N ARG A 112 9.59 20.70 -5.13
CA ARG A 112 9.68 19.38 -5.74
C ARG A 112 8.89 19.33 -7.04
N THR A 113 9.44 19.98 -8.07
CA THR A 113 8.78 20.13 -9.38
C THR A 113 8.66 18.80 -10.13
N PHE A 114 7.79 18.75 -11.12
CA PHE A 114 7.59 17.56 -11.95
C PHE A 114 8.83 17.20 -12.77
N GLU A 115 9.64 18.18 -13.18
CA GLU A 115 10.91 17.96 -13.87
C GLU A 115 11.90 17.23 -12.97
N LEU A 116 11.96 17.57 -11.69
CA LEU A 116 12.83 16.90 -10.71
C LEU A 116 12.39 15.47 -10.41
N VAL A 117 11.08 15.23 -10.37
CA VAL A 117 10.53 13.93 -10.00
C VAL A 117 10.51 12.95 -11.17
N TYR A 118 10.05 13.42 -12.35
CA TYR A 118 9.81 12.53 -13.50
C TYR A 118 10.94 12.55 -14.52
N VAL A 119 11.97 13.36 -14.35
CA VAL A 119 13.22 13.57 -15.09
C VAL A 119 13.07 13.44 -16.61
N ASN A 120 12.65 12.28 -17.12
CA ASN A 120 12.39 12.01 -18.53
C ASN A 120 10.95 11.52 -18.71
N HIS A 121 10.33 11.84 -19.87
CA HIS A 121 8.95 11.40 -20.19
C HIS A 121 7.89 11.88 -19.19
N ILE A 122 7.97 13.14 -18.76
CA ILE A 122 7.10 13.77 -17.75
C ILE A 122 5.61 13.43 -17.96
N PRO A 123 4.99 13.59 -19.16
CA PRO A 123 3.56 13.35 -19.30
C PRO A 123 3.16 11.90 -19.01
N ILE A 124 3.95 10.93 -19.49
CA ILE A 124 3.67 9.51 -19.33
C ILE A 124 3.86 9.09 -17.87
N ARG A 125 4.97 9.48 -17.25
CA ARG A 125 5.25 9.17 -15.85
C ARG A 125 4.25 9.81 -14.91
N PHE A 126 3.85 11.04 -15.19
CA PHE A 126 2.78 11.72 -14.44
C PHE A 126 1.46 10.95 -14.51
N LEU A 127 1.01 10.55 -15.71
CA LEU A 127 -0.23 9.79 -15.87
C LEU A 127 -0.18 8.43 -15.17
N LEU A 128 0.94 7.73 -15.26
CA LEU A 128 1.15 6.45 -14.58
C LEU A 128 1.14 6.62 -13.07
N ASP A 129 1.77 7.68 -12.55
CA ASP A 129 1.78 7.98 -11.12
C ASP A 129 0.40 8.39 -10.63
N PHE A 130 -0.30 9.26 -11.37
CA PHE A 130 -1.69 9.64 -11.08
C PHE A 130 -2.64 8.44 -11.12
N GLY A 131 -2.35 7.43 -11.96
CA GLY A 131 -3.05 6.15 -12.00
C GLY A 131 -2.64 5.16 -10.90
N GLY A 132 -1.64 5.49 -10.05
CA GLY A 132 -1.11 4.60 -9.02
C GLY A 132 -0.28 3.43 -9.58
N LEU A 133 0.20 3.54 -10.82
CA LEU A 133 0.88 2.46 -11.55
C LEU A 133 2.40 2.63 -11.63
N SER A 134 2.95 3.70 -11.06
CA SER A 134 4.36 4.08 -11.19
C SER A 134 5.34 2.93 -10.94
N PHE A 135 5.13 2.18 -9.86
CA PHE A 135 6.02 1.09 -9.49
C PHE A 135 5.96 -0.10 -10.45
N MET A 136 4.81 -0.38 -11.08
CA MET A 136 4.67 -1.43 -12.09
C MET A 136 5.52 -1.13 -13.34
N PHE A 137 5.81 0.14 -13.61
CA PHE A 137 6.63 0.60 -14.72
C PHE A 137 8.06 0.98 -14.32
N GLY A 138 8.51 0.55 -13.14
CA GLY A 138 9.91 0.63 -12.71
C GLY A 138 10.36 2.00 -12.20
N PHE A 139 9.44 2.85 -11.74
CA PHE A 139 9.79 4.12 -11.09
C PHE A 139 8.93 4.41 -9.86
N TYR A 140 9.44 5.24 -8.94
CA TYR A 140 8.76 5.47 -7.65
C TYR A 140 7.68 6.55 -7.66
N GLY A 141 7.50 7.27 -8.75
CA GLY A 141 6.53 8.36 -8.82
C GLY A 141 6.88 9.55 -7.91
N TYR A 142 5.86 10.35 -7.59
CA TYR A 142 6.03 11.54 -6.77
C TYR A 142 6.39 11.21 -5.31
N ASN A 143 5.86 10.12 -4.78
CA ASN A 143 6.21 9.62 -3.46
C ASN A 143 6.54 8.13 -3.52
N ALA A 144 7.77 7.79 -3.09
CA ALA A 144 8.26 6.42 -3.11
C ALA A 144 7.39 5.45 -2.29
N THR A 145 6.71 5.91 -1.25
CA THR A 145 5.85 5.06 -0.42
C THR A 145 4.57 4.62 -1.14
N TRP A 146 4.20 5.27 -2.23
CA TRP A 146 3.00 4.94 -3.02
C TRP A 146 3.16 3.69 -3.89
N TRP A 147 4.34 3.04 -3.88
CA TRP A 147 4.52 1.74 -4.54
C TRP A 147 3.46 0.71 -4.11
N PHE A 148 2.95 0.83 -2.87
CA PHE A 148 1.91 -0.04 -2.35
C PHE A 148 0.59 0.07 -3.12
N MET A 149 0.28 1.24 -3.71
CA MET A 149 -0.88 1.40 -4.61
C MET A 149 -0.80 0.49 -5.81
N SER A 150 0.36 0.46 -6.49
CA SER A 150 0.59 -0.45 -7.62
C SER A 150 0.43 -1.92 -7.21
N CYS A 151 0.89 -2.29 -6.00
CA CYS A 151 0.76 -3.63 -5.46
C CYS A 151 -0.72 -4.03 -5.25
N ILE A 152 -1.54 -3.16 -4.67
CA ILE A 152 -2.97 -3.41 -4.46
C ILE A 152 -3.74 -3.41 -5.78
N ILE A 153 -3.41 -2.54 -6.72
CA ILE A 153 -4.00 -2.54 -8.07
C ILE A 153 -3.73 -3.89 -8.74
N MET A 154 -2.49 -4.37 -8.70
CA MET A 154 -2.13 -5.69 -9.26
C MET A 154 -2.90 -6.83 -8.60
N LEU A 155 -3.04 -6.81 -7.27
CA LEU A 155 -3.86 -7.78 -6.55
C LEU A 155 -5.32 -7.78 -7.04
N TYR A 156 -5.91 -6.59 -7.22
CA TYR A 156 -7.29 -6.48 -7.72
C TYR A 156 -7.43 -6.94 -9.18
N MET A 157 -6.43 -6.69 -10.02
CA MET A 157 -6.43 -7.16 -11.41
C MET A 157 -6.33 -8.68 -11.51
N LEU A 158 -5.51 -9.31 -10.67
CA LEU A 158 -5.30 -10.76 -10.66
C LEU A 158 -6.45 -11.53 -10.01
N TYR A 159 -7.13 -10.93 -9.03
CA TYR A 159 -8.13 -11.64 -8.22
C TYR A 159 -9.26 -12.29 -9.04
N PRO A 160 -9.94 -11.63 -9.99
CA PRO A 160 -10.97 -12.27 -10.79
C PRO A 160 -10.45 -13.42 -11.65
N LEU A 161 -9.20 -13.34 -12.15
CA LEU A 161 -8.59 -14.40 -12.93
C LEU A 161 -8.39 -15.68 -12.10
N LEU A 162 -7.98 -15.49 -10.82
CA LEU A 162 -7.82 -16.59 -9.88
C LEU A 162 -9.18 -17.17 -9.46
N TRP A 163 -10.19 -16.32 -9.28
CA TRP A 163 -11.54 -16.71 -8.91
C TRP A 163 -12.19 -17.60 -9.98
N PHE A 164 -12.12 -17.20 -11.24
CA PHE A 164 -12.69 -17.98 -12.36
C PHE A 164 -11.97 -19.33 -12.58
N ARG A 165 -10.69 -19.46 -12.19
CA ARG A 165 -9.96 -20.74 -12.27
C ARG A 165 -10.21 -21.66 -11.09
N GLY A 166 -10.53 -21.13 -9.92
CA GLY A 166 -10.75 -21.92 -8.70
C GLY A 166 -12.22 -22.31 -8.44
N GLY A 167 -13.15 -21.84 -9.26
CA GLY A 167 -14.59 -22.05 -9.13
C GLY A 167 -15.17 -23.18 -10.01
N GLN A 168 -14.35 -24.12 -10.48
CA GLN A 168 -14.80 -25.38 -11.11
C GLN A 168 -14.67 -26.53 -10.13
#